data_58a17be4694b6077e6d29bc8d289ecc2
#
_entry.id   58a17be4694b6077e6d29bc8d289ecc2
#
_cell.length_a   1.000
_cell.length_b   1.000
_cell.length_c   1.000
_cell.angle_alpha   90.00
_cell.angle_beta   90.00
_cell.angle_gamma   90.00
#
_symmetry.space_group_name_H-M   'P 1'
#
loop_
_entity.id
_entity.type
_entity.pdbx_description
1 polymer ?
#
loop_
_entity_poly.entity_id
_entity_poly.type
_entity_poly.pdbx_seq_one_letter_code
_entity_poly.pdbx_strand_id
1 'polypeptide(L)' 'MAMDTYHVEYWTKDGTRVGMQVSAYCSQDAIKYAEQMPNFDQLASYPDKISSGYDN' A
#
# COMPACT_ATOMS: atom_id res chain seq x y z
N MET A 1 9.53 13.04 -11.16
CA MET A 1 9.76 11.71 -10.65
C MET A 1 8.62 10.81 -11.00
N ALA A 2 8.90 9.56 -11.27
CA ALA A 2 7.86 8.63 -11.66
C ALA A 2 7.29 7.93 -10.43
N MET A 3 6.01 7.66 -10.48
CA MET A 3 5.38 6.87 -9.44
C MET A 3 5.52 5.40 -9.75
N ASP A 4 5.61 4.61 -8.71
CA ASP A 4 5.61 3.16 -8.82
C ASP A 4 4.34 2.62 -8.19
N THR A 5 4.02 1.38 -8.51
CA THR A 5 2.87 0.74 -7.90
C THR A 5 3.34 -0.04 -6.70
N TYR A 6 2.66 0.13 -5.58
CA TYR A 6 2.96 -0.58 -4.34
C TYR A 6 1.76 -1.39 -3.92
N HIS A 7 2.04 -2.57 -3.40
CA HIS A 7 1.00 -3.39 -2.79
C HIS A 7 1.06 -3.17 -1.29
N VAL A 8 -0.05 -2.75 -0.71
CA VAL A 8 -0.14 -2.43 0.71
C VAL A 8 -1.20 -3.29 1.34
N GLU A 9 -0.90 -3.86 2.50
CA GLU A 9 -1.88 -4.62 3.26
C GLU A 9 -2.01 -4.01 4.65
N TYR A 10 -3.23 -3.87 5.09
CA TYR A 10 -3.48 -3.29 6.39
C TYR A 10 -4.66 -3.98 7.07
N TRP A 11 -4.73 -3.81 8.38
CA TRP A 11 -5.83 -4.32 9.17
C TRP A 11 -6.83 -3.20 9.39
N THR A 12 -8.10 -3.53 9.30
CA THR A 12 -9.15 -2.58 9.64
C THR A 12 -9.48 -2.72 11.12
N LYS A 13 -10.25 -1.76 11.60
CA LYS A 13 -10.60 -1.74 13.03
C LYS A 13 -11.48 -2.92 13.41
N ASP A 14 -12.16 -3.52 12.45
CA ASP A 14 -12.99 -4.69 12.74
C ASP A 14 -12.23 -5.99 12.55
N GLY A 15 -10.93 -5.93 12.32
CA GLY A 15 -10.12 -7.14 12.22
C GLY A 15 -10.02 -7.75 10.85
N THR A 16 -10.44 -7.04 9.83
CA THR A 16 -10.36 -7.54 8.46
C THR A 16 -9.04 -7.13 7.83
N ARG A 17 -8.42 -8.04 7.12
CA ARG A 17 -7.19 -7.74 6.39
C ARG A 17 -7.55 -7.31 4.97
N VAL A 18 -7.03 -6.16 4.56
CA VAL A 18 -7.33 -5.60 3.25
C VAL A 18 -6.04 -5.42 2.48
N GLY A 19 -6.04 -5.84 1.22
CA GLY A 19 -4.92 -5.61 0.34
C GLY A 19 -5.33 -4.64 -0.76
N MET A 20 -4.44 -3.73 -1.11
CA MET A 20 -4.72 -2.79 -2.19
C MET A 20 -3.43 -2.39 -2.88
N GLN A 21 -3.58 -1.86 -4.08
CA GLN A 21 -2.45 -1.34 -4.84
C GLN A 21 -2.60 0.17 -4.95
N VAL A 22 -1.50 0.88 -4.73
CA VAL A 22 -1.51 2.32 -4.81
C VAL A 22 -0.34 2.78 -5.66
N SER A 23 -0.51 3.91 -6.32
CA SER A 23 0.59 4.56 -7.03
C SER A 23 1.20 5.58 -6.10
N ALA A 24 2.49 5.49 -5.86
CA ALA A 24 3.17 6.36 -4.92
C ALA A 24 4.61 6.55 -5.34
N TYR A 25 5.23 7.57 -4.80
CA TYR A 25 6.63 7.85 -5.14
C TYR A 25 7.60 6.99 -4.34
N CYS A 26 7.19 6.53 -3.18
CA CYS A 26 8.03 5.66 -2.36
C CYS A 26 7.13 4.87 -1.40
N SER A 27 7.73 3.92 -0.68
CA SER A 27 6.94 3.09 0.21
C SER A 27 6.30 3.90 1.32
N GLN A 28 6.98 4.91 1.83
CA GLN A 28 6.40 5.74 2.88
C GLN A 28 5.20 6.51 2.37
N ASP A 29 5.26 6.94 1.13
CA ASP A 29 4.12 7.61 0.52
C ASP A 29 2.94 6.66 0.39
N ALA A 30 3.21 5.41 0.04
CA ALA A 30 2.17 4.40 -0.05
C ALA A 30 1.51 4.17 1.32
N ILE A 31 2.30 4.19 2.38
CA ILE A 31 1.74 4.04 3.72
C ILE A 31 0.78 5.17 4.04
N LYS A 32 1.10 6.37 3.61
CA LYS A 32 0.22 7.51 3.86
C LYS A 32 -1.15 7.30 3.21
N TYR A 33 -1.17 6.72 2.02
CA TYR A 33 -2.45 6.44 1.38
C TYR A 33 -3.26 5.44 2.17
N ALA A 34 -2.59 4.41 2.68
CA ALA A 34 -3.30 3.41 3.49
C ALA A 34 -3.86 4.03 4.76
N GLU A 35 -3.09 4.91 5.39
CA GLU A 35 -3.52 5.53 6.63
C GLU A 35 -4.73 6.42 6.45
N GLN A 36 -4.99 6.87 5.24
CA GLN A 36 -6.14 7.70 4.96
C GLN A 36 -7.40 6.89 4.69
N MET A 37 -7.28 5.59 4.63
CA MET A 37 -8.45 4.75 4.36
C MET A 37 -9.38 4.73 5.57
N PRO A 38 -10.70 4.75 5.33
CA PRO A 38 -11.63 4.60 6.45
C PRO A 38 -11.41 3.24 7.10
N ASN A 39 -11.53 3.19 8.38
CA ASN A 39 -11.37 1.97 9.16
C ASN A 39 -9.94 1.45 9.22
N PHE A 40 -8.96 2.19 8.73
CA PHE A 40 -7.58 1.78 8.87
C PHE A 40 -7.21 1.65 10.34
N ASP A 41 -6.60 0.53 10.71
CA ASP A 41 -6.12 0.34 12.06
C ASP A 41 -4.59 0.35 12.07
N GLN A 42 -3.98 -0.61 11.41
CA GLN A 42 -2.52 -0.67 11.34
C GLN A 42 -2.09 -1.45 10.12
N LEU A 43 -0.85 -1.25 9.71
CA LEU A 43 -0.31 -1.98 8.59
C LEU A 43 -0.18 -3.46 8.95
N ALA A 44 -0.50 -4.31 8.00
CA ALA A 44 -0.29 -5.75 8.16
C ALA A 44 1.11 -6.11 7.69
N SER A 45 1.62 -5.42 6.67
CA SER A 45 2.97 -5.65 6.20
C SER A 45 3.46 -4.38 5.55
N TYR A 46 4.79 -4.28 5.39
CA TYR A 46 5.38 -3.12 4.75
C TYR A 46 5.04 -3.13 3.27
N PRO A 47 4.82 -1.97 2.65
CA PRO A 47 4.48 -1.94 1.23
C PRO A 47 5.57 -2.57 0.36
N ASP A 48 5.13 -3.38 -0.59
CA ASP A 48 6.01 -4.00 -1.57
C ASP A 48 5.88 -3.28 -2.89
N LYS A 49 7.00 -2.92 -3.47
CA LYS A 49 7.01 -2.34 -4.79
C LYS A 49 6.74 -3.42 -5.82
N ILE A 50 5.71 -3.23 -6.62
CA ILE A 50 5.37 -4.17 -7.66
C ILE A 50 6.09 -3.77 -8.91
N SER A 51 6.84 -4.69 -9.48
CA SER A 51 7.53 -4.45 -10.71
C SER A 51 6.56 -4.05 -11.77
N SER A 52 6.96 -3.18 -12.64
CA SER A 52 6.06 -2.69 -13.64
C SER A 52 5.66 -3.73 -14.64
N GLY A 53 6.12 -4.86 -14.55
CA GLY A 53 5.62 -5.92 -15.35
C GLY A 53 6.29 -6.13 -16.65
N TYR A 54 7.09 -5.24 -17.11
CA TYR A 54 7.78 -5.50 -18.27
C TYR A 54 9.21 -5.45 -18.02
N ASP A 55 9.55 -5.53 -16.97
CA ASP A 55 10.80 -5.63 -16.75
C ASP A 55 11.40 -6.62 -17.51
N ASN A 56 11.24 -6.79 -18.06
CA ASN A 56 11.86 -7.58 -18.74
C ASN A 56 12.26 -7.77 -19.13
#